data_2efbc2af03e7c000a6992bd96a8d3126
#
_entry.id   2efbc2af03e7c000a6992bd96a8d3126
#
_cell.length_a   1.000
_cell.length_b   1.000
_cell.length_c   1.000
_cell.angle_alpha   90.00
_cell.angle_beta   90.00
_cell.angle_gamma   90.00
#
_symmetry.space_group_name_H-M   'P 1'
#
loop_
_entity.id
_entity.type
_entity.pdbx_description
1 polymer ?
#
loop_
_entity_poly.entity_id
_entity_poly.type
_entity_poly.pdbx_seq_one_letter_code
_entity_poly.pdbx_strand_id
1 'polypeptide(L)'
;MNDQPLKKYQLPFCTTEVYKDYMLTVMHEGVTVSPEHNALLTEIAEHHFKNTKPFVYITHRINSYAVNPAVYRETSKIPNLVGFAVVSKNPIQKQQTKVEKVFFDKAFQDFETLDEALAWKDKIIKRPIKKISQK
;
A
#
# COMPACT_ATOMS: atom_id res chain seq x y z
N MET A 1 -10.95 17.33 6.35
CA MET A 1 -11.45 16.36 7.32
C MET A 1 -10.43 15.26 7.55
N ASN A 2 -10.02 15.08 8.76
CA ASN A 2 -8.98 14.12 9.08
C ASN A 2 -9.58 12.80 9.50
N ASP A 3 -9.24 11.77 8.75
CA ASP A 3 -9.62 10.43 9.15
C ASP A 3 -8.81 10.00 10.36
N GLN A 4 -9.45 9.30 11.26
CA GLN A 4 -8.75 8.66 12.36
C GLN A 4 -8.50 7.21 12.00
N PRO A 5 -7.31 6.69 12.29
CA PRO A 5 -7.06 5.28 12.00
C PRO A 5 -7.93 4.39 12.88
N LEU A 6 -8.40 3.30 12.30
CA LEU A 6 -9.12 2.28 13.06
C LEU A 6 -8.17 1.57 14.02
N LYS A 7 -6.92 1.42 13.60
CA LYS A 7 -5.90 0.76 14.40
C LYS A 7 -4.52 1.21 13.94
N LYS A 8 -3.60 1.34 14.91
CA LYS A 8 -2.23 1.71 14.63
C LYS A 8 -1.32 0.63 15.18
N TYR A 9 -0.40 0.16 14.36
CA TYR A 9 0.54 -0.90 14.72
C TYR A 9 1.96 -0.36 14.68
N GLN A 10 2.73 -0.65 15.73
CA GLN A 10 4.15 -0.35 15.74
C GLN A 10 4.90 -1.66 15.71
N LEU A 11 5.48 -1.97 14.56
CA LEU A 11 6.20 -3.21 14.35
C LEU A 11 7.71 -2.93 14.39
N PRO A 12 8.54 -3.96 14.56
CA PRO A 12 9.98 -3.71 14.62
C PRO A 12 10.55 -3.03 13.39
N PHE A 13 9.91 -3.20 12.21
CA PHE A 13 10.43 -2.68 10.96
C PHE A 13 9.60 -1.54 10.37
N CYS A 14 8.45 -1.22 10.93
CA CYS A 14 7.61 -0.16 10.37
C CYS A 14 6.51 0.24 11.35
N THR A 15 5.87 1.37 11.02
CA THR A 15 4.60 1.74 11.64
C THR A 15 3.54 1.68 10.56
N THR A 16 2.41 1.04 10.83
CA THR A 16 1.32 0.97 9.87
C THR A 16 0.01 1.34 10.54
N GLU A 17 -0.79 2.12 9.81
CA GLU A 17 -2.11 2.56 10.28
C GLU A 17 -3.15 1.99 9.34
N VAL A 18 -4.24 1.48 9.91
CA VAL A 18 -5.34 0.92 9.13
C VAL A 18 -6.51 1.88 9.19
N TYR A 19 -7.02 2.23 8.01
CA TYR A 19 -8.16 3.10 7.85
C TYR A 19 -9.31 2.30 7.21
N LYS A 20 -10.41 2.96 6.96
CA LYS A 20 -11.60 2.30 6.45
C LYS A 20 -11.34 1.54 5.13
N ASP A 21 -10.60 2.15 4.22
CA ASP A 21 -10.37 1.57 2.90
C ASP A 21 -8.92 1.67 2.44
N TYR A 22 -7.99 1.86 3.38
CA TYR A 22 -6.57 1.85 3.03
C TYR A 22 -5.71 1.56 4.25
N MET A 23 -4.48 1.13 3.98
CA MET A 23 -3.42 1.01 4.98
C MET A 23 -2.33 2.00 4.62
N LEU A 24 -1.76 2.63 5.63
CA LEU A 24 -0.67 3.59 5.44
C LEU A 24 0.53 3.13 6.26
N THR A 25 1.63 2.87 5.58
CA THR A 25 2.83 2.33 6.22
C THR A 25 4.03 3.26 6.04
N VAL A 26 4.81 3.42 7.10
CA VAL A 26 6.11 4.10 7.07
C VAL A 26 7.14 3.09 7.51
N MET A 27 8.03 2.69 6.60
CA MET A 27 9.10 1.75 6.91
C MET A 27 10.22 2.47 7.64
N HIS A 28 10.90 1.76 8.54
CA HIS A 28 12.02 2.32 9.26
C HIS A 28 13.24 2.46 8.35
N GLU A 29 14.11 3.41 8.70
CA GLU A 29 15.31 3.68 7.94
C GLU A 29 16.20 2.43 7.86
N GLY A 30 16.66 2.12 6.65
CA GLY A 30 17.63 1.05 6.46
C GLY A 30 17.07 -0.36 6.40
N VAL A 31 15.75 -0.52 6.51
CA VAL A 31 15.12 -1.84 6.45
C VAL A 31 15.19 -2.39 5.03
N THR A 32 15.36 -3.71 4.93
CA THR A 32 15.09 -4.43 3.68
C THR A 32 13.82 -5.23 3.91
N VAL A 33 12.74 -4.85 3.23
CA VAL A 33 11.45 -5.50 3.40
C VAL A 33 11.52 -6.89 2.77
N SER A 34 11.32 -7.90 3.59
CA SER A 34 11.41 -9.30 3.20
C SER A 34 10.02 -9.92 3.10
N PRO A 35 9.92 -11.13 2.54
CA PRO A 35 8.63 -11.85 2.56
C PRO A 35 8.07 -12.04 3.96
N GLU A 36 8.93 -12.24 4.96
CA GLU A 36 8.48 -12.39 6.34
C GLU A 36 7.85 -11.12 6.87
N HIS A 37 8.47 -9.97 6.58
CA HIS A 37 7.88 -8.68 6.94
C HIS A 37 6.52 -8.51 6.27
N ASN A 38 6.47 -8.84 4.99
CA ASN A 38 5.25 -8.69 4.22
C ASN A 38 4.13 -9.59 4.73
N ALA A 39 4.48 -10.77 5.23
CA ALA A 39 3.48 -11.70 5.77
C ALA A 39 2.73 -11.07 6.95
N LEU A 40 3.45 -10.34 7.81
CA LEU A 40 2.80 -9.66 8.93
C LEU A 40 1.83 -8.58 8.44
N LEU A 41 2.25 -7.82 7.44
CA LEU A 41 1.37 -6.78 6.90
C LEU A 41 0.15 -7.39 6.22
N THR A 42 0.32 -8.52 5.56
CA THR A 42 -0.79 -9.24 4.94
C THR A 42 -1.79 -9.74 6.00
N GLU A 43 -1.29 -10.25 7.13
CA GLU A 43 -2.16 -10.65 8.22
C GLU A 43 -3.00 -9.50 8.75
N ILE A 44 -2.38 -8.32 8.88
CA ILE A 44 -3.10 -7.14 9.34
C ILE A 44 -4.20 -6.79 8.34
N ALA A 45 -3.88 -6.83 7.05
CA ALA A 45 -4.87 -6.54 6.01
C ALA A 45 -6.02 -7.53 6.05
N GLU A 46 -5.72 -8.82 6.21
CA GLU A 46 -6.76 -9.84 6.29
C GLU A 46 -7.67 -9.63 7.50
N HIS A 47 -7.07 -9.24 8.61
CA HIS A 47 -7.85 -9.01 9.83
C HIS A 47 -8.86 -7.88 9.64
N HIS A 48 -8.46 -6.80 8.97
CA HIS A 48 -9.30 -5.60 8.87
C HIS A 48 -10.20 -5.57 7.65
N PHE A 49 -9.72 -6.10 6.53
CA PHE A 49 -10.47 -6.00 5.26
C PHE A 49 -11.03 -7.34 4.82
N LYS A 50 -10.67 -8.40 5.51
CA LYS A 50 -11.06 -9.76 5.14
C LYS A 50 -10.64 -10.03 3.69
N ASN A 51 -11.46 -10.71 2.92
CA ASN A 51 -11.22 -10.88 1.49
C ASN A 51 -12.33 -10.21 0.69
N THR A 52 -13.04 -9.27 1.30
CA THR A 52 -14.25 -8.70 0.72
C THR A 52 -14.22 -7.19 0.57
N LYS A 53 -13.56 -6.48 1.47
CA LYS A 53 -13.54 -5.02 1.42
C LYS A 53 -12.41 -4.55 0.53
N PRO A 54 -12.67 -3.79 -0.53
CA PRO A 54 -11.58 -3.26 -1.36
C PRO A 54 -10.77 -2.24 -0.57
N PHE A 55 -9.46 -2.27 -0.75
CA PHE A 55 -8.58 -1.34 -0.07
C PHE A 55 -7.33 -1.06 -0.91
N VAL A 56 -6.66 0.03 -0.57
CA VAL A 56 -5.40 0.42 -1.20
C VAL A 56 -4.30 0.39 -0.14
N TYR A 57 -3.13 -0.07 -0.53
CA TYR A 57 -1.97 -0.03 0.34
C TYR A 57 -1.11 1.17 -0.05
N ILE A 58 -0.83 2.04 0.92
CA ILE A 58 -0.03 3.25 0.70
C ILE A 58 1.22 3.17 1.55
N THR A 59 2.38 3.30 0.93
CA THR A 59 3.63 3.41 1.66
C THR A 59 4.16 4.84 1.52
N HIS A 60 4.39 5.49 2.66
CA HIS A 60 4.91 6.85 2.70
C HIS A 60 6.43 6.77 2.89
N ARG A 61 7.15 7.00 1.81
CA ARG A 61 8.59 6.74 1.76
C ARG A 61 9.37 7.96 2.24
N ILE A 62 9.30 8.22 3.53
CA ILE A 62 10.07 9.31 4.14
C ILE A 62 11.43 8.84 4.63
N ASN A 63 11.62 7.55 4.77
CA ASN A 63 12.90 6.94 5.13
C ASN A 63 13.44 6.14 3.96
N SER A 64 14.74 5.90 3.96
CA SER A 64 15.38 5.12 2.91
C SER A 64 15.31 3.64 3.28
N TYR A 65 14.80 2.81 2.37
CA TYR A 65 14.71 1.38 2.60
C TYR A 65 14.63 0.66 1.25
N ALA A 66 14.85 -0.64 1.29
CA ALA A 66 14.81 -1.47 0.10
C ALA A 66 13.70 -2.50 0.23
N VAL A 67 13.24 -3.04 -0.90
CA VAL A 67 12.19 -4.06 -0.90
C VAL A 67 12.64 -5.22 -1.79
N ASN A 68 12.56 -6.42 -1.25
CA ASN A 68 12.77 -7.62 -2.05
C ASN A 68 11.64 -7.70 -3.08
N PRO A 69 11.96 -7.77 -4.38
CA PRO A 69 10.90 -7.75 -5.42
C PRO A 69 9.82 -8.82 -5.27
N ALA A 70 10.15 -9.96 -4.66
CA ALA A 70 9.17 -11.02 -4.43
C ALA A 70 8.00 -10.54 -3.58
N VAL A 71 8.22 -9.52 -2.73
CA VAL A 71 7.17 -8.95 -1.91
C VAL A 71 6.03 -8.40 -2.76
N TYR A 72 6.35 -7.75 -3.86
CA TYR A 72 5.32 -7.16 -4.72
C TYR A 72 4.44 -8.22 -5.36
N ARG A 73 5.02 -9.34 -5.75
CA ARG A 73 4.25 -10.43 -6.33
C ARG A 73 3.30 -11.04 -5.31
N GLU A 74 3.80 -11.24 -4.09
CA GLU A 74 2.95 -11.80 -3.04
C GLU A 74 1.84 -10.85 -2.66
N THR A 75 2.14 -9.57 -2.55
CA THR A 75 1.15 -8.56 -2.20
C THR A 75 0.06 -8.46 -3.27
N SER A 76 0.45 -8.58 -4.53
CA SER A 76 -0.54 -8.47 -5.61
C SER A 76 -1.52 -9.62 -5.65
N LYS A 77 -1.26 -10.71 -4.93
CA LYS A 77 -2.18 -11.84 -4.84
C LYS A 77 -3.32 -11.62 -3.87
N ILE A 78 -3.27 -10.58 -3.05
CA ILE A 78 -4.36 -10.29 -2.10
C ILE A 78 -5.60 -9.91 -2.91
N PRO A 79 -6.70 -10.69 -2.79
CA PRO A 79 -7.82 -10.53 -3.73
C PRO A 79 -8.47 -9.16 -3.74
N ASN A 80 -8.62 -8.55 -2.58
CA ASN A 80 -9.32 -7.28 -2.44
C ASN A 80 -8.40 -6.06 -2.38
N LEU A 81 -7.11 -6.25 -2.57
CA LEU A 81 -6.18 -5.13 -2.72
C LEU A 81 -6.32 -4.61 -4.15
N VAL A 82 -6.79 -3.38 -4.31
CA VAL A 82 -7.06 -2.83 -5.63
C VAL A 82 -5.97 -1.90 -6.15
N GLY A 83 -5.03 -1.50 -5.29
CA GLY A 83 -3.96 -0.64 -5.74
C GLY A 83 -2.88 -0.45 -4.70
N PHE A 84 -1.73 -0.02 -5.17
CA PHE A 84 -0.54 0.19 -4.35
C PHE A 84 -0.02 1.59 -4.69
N ALA A 85 0.07 2.47 -3.69
CA ALA A 85 0.57 3.83 -3.89
C ALA A 85 1.86 4.03 -3.12
N VAL A 86 2.81 4.70 -3.76
CA VAL A 86 4.07 5.08 -3.12
C VAL A 86 4.12 6.60 -3.08
N VAL A 87 4.27 7.15 -1.88
CA VAL A 87 4.38 8.59 -1.71
C VAL A 87 5.82 8.94 -1.39
N SER A 88 6.47 9.71 -2.24
CA SER A 88 7.86 10.10 -2.05
C SER A 88 8.18 11.36 -2.84
N LYS A 89 8.99 12.24 -2.26
CA LYS A 89 9.52 13.41 -2.94
C LYS A 89 10.97 13.23 -3.36
N ASN A 90 11.60 12.15 -2.93
CA ASN A 90 13.02 11.91 -3.18
C ASN A 90 13.24 11.34 -4.59
N PRO A 91 14.05 12.00 -5.45
CA PRO A 91 14.23 11.52 -6.83
C PRO A 91 14.81 10.12 -6.93
N ILE A 92 15.70 9.74 -6.01
CA ILE A 92 16.30 8.41 -6.03
C ILE A 92 15.24 7.37 -5.72
N GLN A 93 14.38 7.65 -4.76
CA GLN A 93 13.29 6.74 -4.41
C GLN A 93 12.25 6.64 -5.51
N LYS A 94 12.04 7.74 -6.25
CA LYS A 94 11.13 7.70 -7.40
C LYS A 94 11.65 6.76 -8.48
N GLN A 95 12.95 6.76 -8.72
CA GLN A 95 13.55 5.83 -9.68
C GLN A 95 13.40 4.40 -9.21
N GLN A 96 13.62 4.16 -7.92
CA GLN A 96 13.44 2.85 -7.32
C GLN A 96 12.00 2.36 -7.52
N THR A 97 11.03 3.24 -7.34
CA THR A 97 9.62 2.92 -7.50
C THR A 97 9.29 2.48 -8.92
N LYS A 98 9.92 3.11 -9.92
CA LYS A 98 9.70 2.72 -11.32
C LYS A 98 10.11 1.29 -11.58
N VAL A 99 11.20 0.85 -10.95
CA VAL A 99 11.66 -0.52 -11.07
C VAL A 99 10.70 -1.46 -10.36
N GLU A 100 10.30 -1.09 -9.17
CA GLU A 100 9.42 -1.92 -8.34
C GLU A 100 8.06 -2.16 -8.99
N LYS A 101 7.56 -1.18 -9.71
CA LYS A 101 6.27 -1.24 -10.36
C LYS A 101 6.14 -2.44 -11.30
N VAL A 102 7.25 -2.85 -11.89
CA VAL A 102 7.27 -3.97 -12.84
C VAL A 102 6.82 -5.28 -12.19
N PHE A 103 6.99 -5.40 -10.88
CA PHE A 103 6.70 -6.64 -10.17
C PHE A 103 5.30 -6.70 -9.57
N PHE A 104 4.50 -5.67 -9.79
CA PHE A 104 3.15 -5.62 -9.21
C PHE A 104 2.11 -5.72 -10.33
N ASP A 105 1.16 -6.64 -10.17
CA ASP A 105 0.22 -6.97 -11.24
C ASP A 105 -1.05 -6.14 -11.26
N LYS A 106 -1.23 -5.24 -10.29
CA LYS A 106 -2.43 -4.42 -10.21
C LYS A 106 -2.05 -2.95 -10.34
N ALA A 107 -2.99 -2.03 -10.11
CA ALA A 107 -2.72 -0.61 -10.19
C ALA A 107 -1.61 -0.21 -9.23
N PHE A 108 -0.59 0.48 -9.73
CA PHE A 108 0.58 0.88 -8.96
C PHE A 108 0.96 2.29 -9.42
N GLN A 109 0.98 3.23 -8.49
CA GLN A 109 1.20 4.63 -8.85
C GLN A 109 2.03 5.32 -7.77
N ASP A 110 2.93 6.22 -8.18
CA ASP A 110 3.68 7.03 -7.23
C ASP A 110 3.14 8.46 -7.21
N PHE A 111 3.31 9.10 -6.06
CA PHE A 111 2.82 10.46 -5.83
C PHE A 111 3.84 11.23 -4.99
N GLU A 112 3.78 12.55 -5.04
CA GLU A 112 4.64 13.37 -4.21
C GLU A 112 4.02 13.70 -2.87
N THR A 113 2.69 13.67 -2.76
CA THR A 113 2.01 13.97 -1.52
C THR A 113 1.00 12.87 -1.16
N LEU A 114 0.74 12.78 0.13
CA LEU A 114 -0.26 11.83 0.61
C LEU A 114 -1.66 12.20 0.10
N ASP A 115 -1.96 13.49 0.03
CA ASP A 115 -3.26 13.94 -0.46
C ASP A 115 -3.54 13.45 -1.88
N GLU A 116 -2.54 13.48 -2.74
CA GLU A 116 -2.68 12.96 -4.10
C GLU A 116 -2.96 11.47 -4.11
N ALA A 117 -2.26 10.73 -3.25
CA ALA A 117 -2.47 9.29 -3.16
C ALA A 117 -3.87 8.96 -2.66
N LEU A 118 -4.37 9.73 -1.70
CA LEU A 118 -5.71 9.52 -1.17
C LEU A 118 -6.79 9.82 -2.21
N ALA A 119 -6.60 10.86 -3.01
CA ALA A 119 -7.53 11.18 -4.08
C ALA A 119 -7.56 10.05 -5.12
N TRP A 120 -6.40 9.52 -5.48
CA TRP A 120 -6.30 8.41 -6.41
C TRP A 120 -6.98 7.16 -5.84
N LYS A 121 -6.77 6.90 -4.55
CA LYS A 121 -7.40 5.78 -3.87
C LYS A 121 -8.92 5.84 -4.00
N ASP A 122 -9.49 7.01 -3.79
CA ASP A 122 -10.94 7.16 -3.90
C ASP A 122 -11.45 6.82 -5.30
N LYS A 123 -10.68 7.19 -6.30
CA LYS A 123 -11.08 6.92 -7.69
C LYS A 123 -11.07 5.43 -8.00
N ILE A 124 -9.99 4.74 -7.63
CA ILE A 124 -9.87 3.35 -8.04
C ILE A 124 -10.74 2.42 -7.23
N ILE A 125 -11.04 2.75 -6.00
CA ILE A 125 -11.91 1.92 -5.19
C ILE A 125 -13.33 1.91 -5.76
N LYS A 126 -13.78 3.01 -6.30
CA LYS A 126 -15.13 3.08 -6.87
C LYS A 126 -15.29 2.32 -8.17
N ARG A 127 -14.20 2.21 -8.95
CA ARG A 127 -14.28 1.60 -10.28
C ARG A 127 -14.77 0.15 -10.31
N PRO A 128 -14.16 -0.77 -9.52
CA PRO A 128 -14.57 -2.17 -9.59
C PRO A 128 -16.03 -2.37 -9.24
N ILE A 129 -16.50 -1.61 -8.26
CA ILE A 129 -17.90 -1.72 -7.82
C ILE A 129 -18.84 -1.31 -8.95
N LYS A 130 -18.52 -0.23 -9.66
CA LYS A 130 -19.32 0.21 -10.79
C LYS A 130 -19.38 -0.84 -11.89
N LYS A 131 -18.24 -1.41 -12.22
CA LYS A 131 -18.18 -2.44 -13.26
C LYS A 131 -19.03 -3.63 -12.93
N ILE A 132 -18.98 -4.06 -11.69
CA ILE A 132 -19.73 -5.21 -11.24
C ILE A 132 -21.23 -4.93 -11.30
N SER A 133 -21.64 -3.74 -10.87
CA SER A 133 -23.05 -3.41 -10.81
C SER A 133 -23.69 -3.24 -12.18
N GLN A 134 -22.91 -3.06 -13.21
CA GLN A 134 -23.42 -2.94 -14.57
C GLN A 134 -23.70 -4.28 -15.20
N LYS A 135 -23.29 -5.34 -14.57
CA LYS A 135 -23.57 -6.67 -15.07
C LYS A 135 -24.98 -7.08 -14.68
#